data_b3dcf9dd9e69a8f9c8bf8d6ac2193a39
#
_entry.id   b3dcf9dd9e69a8f9c8bf8d6ac2193a39
#
_cell.length_a   1.000
_cell.length_b   1.000
_cell.length_c   1.000
_cell.angle_alpha   90.00
_cell.angle_beta   90.00
_cell.angle_gamma   90.00
#
_symmetry.space_group_name_H-M   'P 1'
#
loop_
_entity.id
_entity.type
_entity.pdbx_description
1 polymer ?
#
loop_
_entity_poly.entity_id
_entity_poly.type
_entity_poly.pdbx_seq_one_letter_code
_entity_poly.pdbx_strand_id
1 'polypeptide(L)'
;MNAVLQIGNRAIDSQEIIPRLASYQMLPQLYRESIIDEAIAPIDCTAEEIADVRQQFYEQNQLIDETTQQIWLKQHGMSRDFLETAFIPRLLKIEKFKHQTWHHKLESYFLKRKRDLDRVIYSLIRVKESEIARELYFRIYEKEQSFAELARKYSQGPEAQVNGILGPAELGTIQRNLAHLLAISQPGQLWHPIRIEEWLVIVKLETLIPAQFDVPMRQRLLRELFENWVQEKMHEMWIWQAIFGIIHLSILSLCVLCG
;
A
#
# COMPACT_ATOMS: atom_id res chain seq x y z
N MET A 1 26.56 26.42 21.33
CA MET A 1 26.00 25.49 20.33
C MET A 1 25.60 24.21 21.04
N ASN A 2 24.31 23.93 21.16
CA ASN A 2 23.87 22.69 21.78
C ASN A 2 23.76 21.62 20.68
N ALA A 3 24.78 20.74 20.61
CA ALA A 3 24.72 19.59 19.73
C ALA A 3 23.52 18.73 20.11
N VAL A 4 22.58 18.52 19.18
CA VAL A 4 21.35 17.73 19.41
C VAL A 4 21.57 16.27 18.97
N LEU A 5 22.44 16.04 17.98
CA LEU A 5 22.74 14.71 17.48
C LEU A 5 24.23 14.59 17.16
N GLN A 6 24.84 13.47 17.58
CA GLN A 6 26.23 13.15 17.26
C GLN A 6 26.28 11.91 16.37
N ILE A 7 26.93 12.04 15.22
CA ILE A 7 27.15 10.94 14.28
C ILE A 7 28.67 10.80 14.06
N GLY A 8 29.28 9.80 14.68
CA GLY A 8 30.72 9.67 14.71
C GLY A 8 31.38 10.90 15.38
N ASN A 9 32.29 11.56 14.67
CA ASN A 9 32.97 12.79 15.13
C ASN A 9 32.23 14.09 14.76
N ARG A 10 31.04 13.99 14.14
CA ARG A 10 30.25 15.15 13.69
C ARG A 10 29.09 15.42 14.62
N ALA A 11 29.04 16.62 15.19
CA ALA A 11 27.89 17.14 15.91
C ALA A 11 26.94 17.85 14.93
N ILE A 12 25.64 17.64 15.08
CA ILE A 12 24.58 18.32 14.30
C ILE A 12 23.84 19.25 15.25
N ASP A 13 23.73 20.52 14.87
CA ASP A 13 22.95 21.53 15.59
C ASP A 13 21.46 21.41 15.28
N SER A 14 20.61 21.85 16.22
CA SER A 14 19.15 21.90 16.03
C SER A 14 18.74 22.67 14.77
N GLN A 15 19.44 23.74 14.43
CA GLN A 15 19.17 24.56 13.25
C GLN A 15 19.47 23.84 11.93
N GLU A 16 20.34 22.82 11.95
CA GLU A 16 20.66 22.01 10.77
C GLU A 16 19.66 20.87 10.52
N ILE A 17 18.83 20.49 11.50
CA ILE A 17 17.96 19.32 11.40
C ILE A 17 16.92 19.50 10.27
N ILE A 18 16.17 20.60 10.26
CA ILE A 18 15.14 20.83 9.27
C ILE A 18 15.70 20.92 7.84
N PRO A 19 16.77 21.71 7.57
CA PRO A 19 17.41 21.70 6.25
C PRO A 19 17.92 20.32 5.82
N ARG A 20 18.43 19.51 6.75
CA ARG A 20 18.86 18.13 6.44
C ARG A 20 17.69 17.21 6.12
N LEU A 21 16.60 17.26 6.92
CA LEU A 21 15.39 16.50 6.64
C LEU A 21 14.82 16.88 5.26
N ALA A 22 14.86 18.16 4.89
CA ALA A 22 14.46 18.61 3.56
C ALA A 22 15.37 18.02 2.47
N SER A 23 16.70 18.11 2.64
CA SER A 23 17.65 17.59 1.66
C SER A 23 17.58 16.06 1.48
N TYR A 24 17.18 15.34 2.53
CA TYR A 24 17.00 13.88 2.51
C TYR A 24 15.57 13.47 2.08
N GLN A 25 14.71 14.44 1.73
CA GLN A 25 13.31 14.22 1.37
C GLN A 25 12.48 13.55 2.49
N MET A 26 12.82 13.83 3.75
CA MET A 26 12.16 13.27 4.93
C MET A 26 11.05 14.18 5.50
N LEU A 27 10.93 15.43 5.04
CA LEU A 27 9.86 16.33 5.50
C LEU A 27 8.45 15.81 5.20
N PRO A 28 8.15 15.19 4.04
CA PRO A 28 6.83 14.60 3.82
C PRO A 28 6.47 13.55 4.86
N GLN A 29 7.45 12.73 5.29
CA GLN A 29 7.22 11.75 6.36
C GLN A 29 6.97 12.43 7.70
N LEU A 30 7.71 13.49 8.04
CA LEU A 30 7.50 14.26 9.27
C LEU A 30 6.08 14.88 9.29
N TYR A 31 5.64 15.47 8.19
CA TYR A 31 4.29 16.01 8.08
C TYR A 31 3.22 14.92 8.25
N ARG A 32 3.42 13.78 7.59
CA ARG A 32 2.54 12.62 7.74
C ARG A 32 2.38 12.22 9.20
N GLU A 33 3.49 12.04 9.92
CA GLU A 33 3.46 11.64 11.32
C GLU A 33 2.82 12.72 12.21
N SER A 34 3.07 14.01 11.92
CA SER A 34 2.46 15.12 12.66
C SER A 34 0.93 15.17 12.49
N ILE A 35 0.43 14.91 11.28
CA ILE A 35 -1.03 14.80 11.01
C ILE A 35 -1.63 13.65 11.80
N ILE A 36 -0.94 12.51 11.85
CA ILE A 36 -1.38 11.36 12.64
C ILE A 36 -1.41 11.71 14.13
N ASP A 37 -0.35 12.33 14.65
CA ASP A 37 -0.24 12.71 16.05
C ASP A 37 -1.35 13.67 16.48
N GLU A 38 -1.69 14.64 15.63
CA GLU A 38 -2.82 15.56 15.87
C GLU A 38 -4.16 14.80 15.94
N ALA A 39 -4.38 13.88 15.01
CA ALA A 39 -5.62 13.11 14.93
C ALA A 39 -5.82 12.14 16.13
N ILE A 40 -4.73 11.57 16.65
CA ILE A 40 -4.78 10.64 17.76
C ILE A 40 -4.64 11.32 19.13
N ALA A 41 -4.36 12.62 19.19
CA ALA A 41 -4.19 13.36 20.45
C ALA A 41 -5.38 13.20 21.41
N PRO A 42 -6.65 13.26 20.95
CA PRO A 42 -7.81 13.09 21.83
C PRO A 42 -8.11 11.64 22.24
N ILE A 43 -7.34 10.65 21.75
CA ILE A 43 -7.60 9.23 22.05
C ILE A 43 -7.00 8.87 23.41
N ASP A 44 -7.84 8.41 24.32
CA ASP A 44 -7.44 7.91 25.62
C ASP A 44 -7.12 6.42 25.57
N CYS A 45 -6.11 6.02 26.37
CA CYS A 45 -5.70 4.64 26.55
C CYS A 45 -5.62 4.31 28.03
N THR A 46 -6.13 3.17 28.43
CA THR A 46 -5.99 2.69 29.82
C THR A 46 -4.61 2.04 30.02
N ALA A 47 -4.19 1.95 31.29
CA ALA A 47 -2.93 1.28 31.62
C ALA A 47 -2.91 -0.21 31.23
N GLU A 48 -4.06 -0.87 31.31
CA GLU A 48 -4.23 -2.27 30.92
C GLU A 48 -4.05 -2.44 29.40
N GLU A 49 -4.73 -1.64 28.60
CA GLU A 49 -4.59 -1.65 27.13
C GLU A 49 -3.14 -1.40 26.70
N ILE A 50 -2.45 -0.48 27.38
CA ILE A 50 -1.03 -0.20 27.09
C ILE A 50 -0.15 -1.40 27.47
N ALA A 51 -0.45 -2.08 28.57
CA ALA A 51 0.29 -3.27 28.99
C ALA A 51 0.16 -4.41 27.98
N ASP A 52 -1.04 -4.65 27.43
CA ASP A 52 -1.30 -5.67 26.42
C ASP A 52 -0.54 -5.37 25.11
N VAL A 53 -0.62 -4.12 24.63
CA VAL A 53 0.10 -3.72 23.39
C VAL A 53 1.61 -3.78 23.59
N ARG A 54 2.11 -3.44 24.78
CA ARG A 54 3.53 -3.57 25.13
C ARG A 54 3.99 -5.01 25.04
N GLN A 55 3.24 -5.94 25.64
CA GLN A 55 3.57 -7.35 25.57
C GLN A 55 3.61 -7.82 24.11
N GLN A 56 2.59 -7.53 23.32
CA GLN A 56 2.54 -7.87 21.90
C GLN A 56 3.71 -7.26 21.11
N PHE A 57 4.07 -6.02 21.40
CA PHE A 57 5.20 -5.34 20.76
C PHE A 57 6.53 -6.06 21.03
N TYR A 58 6.77 -6.43 22.29
CA TYR A 58 7.98 -7.17 22.67
C TYR A 58 8.03 -8.57 22.04
N GLU A 59 6.90 -9.27 21.98
CA GLU A 59 6.80 -10.59 21.33
C GLU A 59 7.05 -10.50 19.82
N GLN A 60 6.38 -9.58 19.13
CA GLN A 60 6.49 -9.41 17.67
C GLN A 60 7.90 -9.00 17.22
N ASN A 61 8.59 -8.20 18.03
CA ASN A 61 9.96 -7.76 17.75
C ASN A 61 11.03 -8.68 18.35
N GLN A 62 10.63 -9.81 18.95
CA GLN A 62 11.53 -10.79 19.58
C GLN A 62 12.45 -10.18 20.66
N LEU A 63 11.92 -9.21 21.41
CA LEU A 63 12.64 -8.50 22.46
C LEU A 63 12.54 -9.27 23.81
N ILE A 64 13.03 -10.51 23.81
CA ILE A 64 12.82 -11.48 24.89
C ILE A 64 13.64 -11.13 26.14
N ASP A 65 14.84 -10.60 25.95
CA ASP A 65 15.78 -10.29 27.02
C ASP A 65 16.28 -8.83 26.99
N GLU A 66 16.91 -8.43 28.07
CA GLU A 66 17.47 -7.08 28.24
C GLU A 66 18.46 -6.70 27.14
N THR A 67 19.27 -7.64 26.69
CA THR A 67 20.31 -7.40 25.68
C THR A 67 19.69 -7.07 24.34
N THR A 68 18.71 -7.87 23.89
CA THR A 68 17.98 -7.64 22.63
C THR A 68 17.21 -6.32 22.66
N GLN A 69 16.60 -5.97 23.82
CA GLN A 69 15.92 -4.69 24.02
C GLN A 69 16.89 -3.50 23.91
N GLN A 70 18.06 -3.58 24.56
CA GLN A 70 19.05 -2.49 24.48
C GLN A 70 19.61 -2.31 23.07
N ILE A 71 19.86 -3.40 22.34
CA ILE A 71 20.31 -3.35 20.94
C ILE A 71 19.25 -2.66 20.10
N TRP A 72 17.99 -3.06 20.24
CA TRP A 72 16.86 -2.51 19.50
C TRP A 72 16.71 -0.99 19.77
N LEU A 73 16.70 -0.60 21.05
CA LEU A 73 16.62 0.80 21.48
C LEU A 73 17.73 1.65 20.87
N LYS A 74 18.96 1.14 20.91
CA LYS A 74 20.14 1.83 20.33
C LYS A 74 20.00 1.98 18.81
N GLN A 75 19.56 0.95 18.10
CA GLN A 75 19.36 1.00 16.65
C GLN A 75 18.29 2.02 16.24
N HIS A 76 17.26 2.21 17.08
CA HIS A 76 16.17 3.14 16.81
C HIS A 76 16.36 4.53 17.45
N GLY A 77 17.49 4.75 18.16
CA GLY A 77 17.77 6.01 18.83
C GLY A 77 16.76 6.37 19.93
N MET A 78 16.15 5.36 20.55
CA MET A 78 15.12 5.53 21.59
C MET A 78 15.65 5.20 22.99
N SER A 79 15.17 5.91 24.00
CA SER A 79 15.28 5.48 25.40
C SER A 79 14.16 4.49 25.73
N ARG A 80 14.37 3.66 26.79
CA ARG A 80 13.32 2.78 27.29
C ARG A 80 12.09 3.57 27.74
N ASP A 81 12.32 4.65 28.45
CA ASP A 81 11.24 5.52 28.92
C ASP A 81 10.40 6.05 27.75
N PHE A 82 11.03 6.56 26.70
CA PHE A 82 10.34 7.03 25.49
C PHE A 82 9.58 5.90 24.80
N LEU A 83 10.16 4.71 24.70
CA LEU A 83 9.47 3.55 24.13
C LEU A 83 8.17 3.25 24.88
N GLU A 84 8.22 3.21 26.21
CA GLU A 84 7.09 2.79 27.04
C GLU A 84 6.05 3.89 27.25
N THR A 85 6.48 5.15 27.40
CA THR A 85 5.58 6.26 27.74
C THR A 85 5.04 7.02 26.51
N ALA A 86 5.70 6.93 25.38
CA ALA A 86 5.32 7.65 24.16
C ALA A 86 5.08 6.73 22.96
N PHE A 87 6.05 5.89 22.60
CA PHE A 87 5.99 5.14 21.34
C PHE A 87 4.92 4.03 21.36
N ILE A 88 4.90 3.17 22.40
CA ILE A 88 3.89 2.10 22.51
C ILE A 88 2.48 2.66 22.67
N PRO A 89 2.20 3.64 23.56
CA PRO A 89 0.88 4.26 23.62
C PRO A 89 0.44 4.89 22.29
N ARG A 90 1.37 5.45 21.51
CA ARG A 90 1.08 5.99 20.19
C ARG A 90 0.59 4.92 19.23
N LEU A 91 1.21 3.73 19.20
CA LEU A 91 0.75 2.61 18.37
C LEU A 91 -0.68 2.20 18.72
N LEU A 92 -0.99 2.09 20.01
CA LEU A 92 -2.34 1.79 20.47
C LEU A 92 -3.36 2.86 20.05
N LYS A 93 -3.01 4.14 20.20
CA LYS A 93 -3.88 5.26 19.81
C LYS A 93 -4.21 5.23 18.31
N ILE A 94 -3.23 4.91 17.46
CA ILE A 94 -3.43 4.76 16.02
C ILE A 94 -4.43 3.63 15.73
N GLU A 95 -4.29 2.47 16.37
CA GLU A 95 -5.24 1.36 16.15
C GLU A 95 -6.64 1.71 16.67
N LYS A 96 -6.76 2.34 17.84
CA LYS A 96 -8.05 2.82 18.37
C LYS A 96 -8.69 3.85 17.43
N PHE A 97 -7.92 4.80 16.90
CA PHE A 97 -8.39 5.79 15.94
C PHE A 97 -8.95 5.14 14.69
N LYS A 98 -8.23 4.18 14.10
CA LYS A 98 -8.69 3.41 12.94
C LYS A 98 -10.03 2.72 13.22
N HIS A 99 -10.13 2.04 14.35
CA HIS A 99 -11.35 1.34 14.75
C HIS A 99 -12.52 2.29 15.00
N GLN A 100 -12.31 3.36 15.76
CA GLN A 100 -13.37 4.34 16.05
C GLN A 100 -13.88 5.02 14.80
N THR A 101 -12.98 5.32 13.85
CA THR A 101 -13.31 6.08 12.64
C THR A 101 -13.98 5.23 11.57
N TRP A 102 -13.51 3.99 11.34
CA TRP A 102 -13.92 3.23 10.15
C TRP A 102 -14.55 1.86 10.42
N HIS A 103 -14.49 1.32 11.64
CA HIS A 103 -14.99 -0.03 11.88
C HIS A 103 -16.44 -0.22 11.38
N HIS A 104 -17.31 0.75 11.63
CA HIS A 104 -18.71 0.72 11.21
C HIS A 104 -18.92 0.80 9.69
N LYS A 105 -17.92 1.18 8.92
CA LYS A 105 -17.97 1.30 7.44
C LYS A 105 -17.32 0.13 6.72
N LEU A 106 -16.60 -0.75 7.43
CA LEU A 106 -15.78 -1.79 6.80
C LEU A 106 -16.57 -2.73 5.92
N GLU A 107 -17.71 -3.21 6.38
CA GLU A 107 -18.52 -4.15 5.61
C GLU A 107 -19.03 -3.51 4.30
N SER A 108 -19.57 -2.30 4.40
CA SER A 108 -20.01 -1.57 3.21
C SER A 108 -18.87 -1.23 2.26
N TYR A 109 -17.70 -0.93 2.79
CA TYR A 109 -16.50 -0.69 2.00
C TYR A 109 -15.99 -1.96 1.32
N PHE A 110 -15.99 -3.10 2.04
CA PHE A 110 -15.70 -4.40 1.47
C PHE A 110 -16.64 -4.75 0.31
N LEU A 111 -17.95 -4.60 0.51
CA LEU A 111 -18.94 -4.91 -0.51
C LEU A 111 -18.76 -4.07 -1.79
N LYS A 112 -18.43 -2.79 -1.64
CA LYS A 112 -18.13 -1.91 -2.78
C LYS A 112 -16.89 -2.36 -3.56
N ARG A 113 -15.91 -2.93 -2.88
CA ARG A 113 -14.63 -3.34 -3.44
C ARG A 113 -14.52 -4.83 -3.73
N LYS A 114 -15.54 -5.61 -3.33
CA LYS A 114 -15.50 -7.07 -3.37
C LYS A 114 -15.03 -7.61 -4.71
N ARG A 115 -15.55 -7.08 -5.79
CA ARG A 115 -15.17 -7.49 -7.15
C ARG A 115 -13.67 -7.27 -7.43
N ASP A 116 -13.12 -6.14 -7.00
CA ASP A 116 -11.70 -5.81 -7.20
C ASP A 116 -10.78 -6.64 -6.30
N LEU A 117 -11.30 -7.08 -5.14
CA LEU A 117 -10.60 -7.91 -4.17
C LEU A 117 -10.69 -9.41 -4.48
N ASP A 118 -11.64 -9.84 -5.31
CA ASP A 118 -11.70 -11.22 -5.78
C ASP A 118 -10.44 -11.56 -6.56
N ARG A 119 -9.86 -12.74 -6.33
CA ARG A 119 -8.64 -13.18 -6.98
C ARG A 119 -8.93 -14.21 -8.06
N VAL A 120 -8.15 -14.18 -9.11
CA VAL A 120 -8.25 -15.11 -10.22
C VAL A 120 -6.91 -15.76 -10.52
N ILE A 121 -6.97 -17.02 -10.92
CA ILE A 121 -5.90 -17.71 -11.63
C ILE A 121 -6.41 -17.88 -13.06
N TYR A 122 -5.63 -17.45 -14.03
CA TYR A 122 -6.02 -17.49 -15.43
C TYR A 122 -4.85 -17.80 -16.34
N SER A 123 -5.14 -18.37 -17.48
CA SER A 123 -4.16 -18.62 -18.53
C SER A 123 -4.27 -17.56 -19.62
N LEU A 124 -3.13 -17.07 -20.12
CA LEU A 124 -3.04 -16.00 -21.11
C LEU A 124 -2.01 -16.33 -22.19
N ILE A 125 -2.38 -16.06 -23.44
CA ILE A 125 -1.48 -16.00 -24.60
C ILE A 125 -1.69 -14.66 -25.26
N ARG A 126 -0.60 -13.93 -25.59
CA ARG A 126 -0.67 -12.71 -26.36
C ARG A 126 0.18 -12.81 -27.63
N VAL A 127 -0.42 -12.43 -28.76
CA VAL A 127 0.24 -12.37 -30.06
C VAL A 127 -0.19 -11.09 -30.80
N LYS A 128 0.53 -10.69 -31.84
CA LYS A 128 0.16 -9.52 -32.65
C LYS A 128 -0.70 -9.89 -33.85
N GLU A 129 -0.46 -11.04 -34.44
CA GLU A 129 -1.05 -11.48 -35.68
C GLU A 129 -2.41 -12.14 -35.45
N SER A 130 -3.42 -11.63 -36.17
CA SER A 130 -4.81 -12.09 -36.03
C SER A 130 -5.00 -13.56 -36.45
N GLU A 131 -4.30 -13.99 -37.50
CA GLU A 131 -4.38 -15.36 -38.00
C GLU A 131 -3.78 -16.35 -37.02
N ILE A 132 -2.64 -16.01 -36.42
CA ILE A 132 -2.00 -16.82 -35.38
C ILE A 132 -2.92 -16.91 -34.15
N ALA A 133 -3.45 -15.78 -33.68
CA ALA A 133 -4.35 -15.79 -32.55
C ALA A 133 -5.56 -16.71 -32.74
N ARG A 134 -6.16 -16.66 -33.93
CA ARG A 134 -7.32 -17.51 -34.29
C ARG A 134 -6.94 -18.98 -34.32
N GLU A 135 -5.81 -19.30 -34.97
CA GLU A 135 -5.34 -20.67 -35.06
C GLU A 135 -5.04 -21.27 -33.67
N LEU A 136 -4.32 -20.53 -32.81
CA LEU A 136 -4.04 -20.97 -31.43
C LEU A 136 -5.31 -21.19 -30.63
N TYR A 137 -6.31 -20.30 -30.77
CA TYR A 137 -7.60 -20.47 -30.13
C TYR A 137 -8.27 -21.80 -30.52
N PHE A 138 -8.34 -22.11 -31.83
CA PHE A 138 -8.98 -23.34 -32.28
C PHE A 138 -8.21 -24.59 -31.84
N ARG A 139 -6.88 -24.59 -31.83
CA ARG A 139 -6.09 -25.72 -31.32
C ARG A 139 -6.36 -25.98 -29.84
N ILE A 140 -6.55 -24.92 -29.03
CA ILE A 140 -6.93 -25.07 -27.63
C ILE A 140 -8.37 -25.58 -27.49
N TYR A 141 -9.28 -24.98 -28.27
CA TYR A 141 -10.70 -25.31 -28.21
C TYR A 141 -10.99 -26.77 -28.61
N GLU A 142 -10.37 -27.23 -29.68
CA GLU A 142 -10.46 -28.63 -30.19
C GLU A 142 -9.59 -29.60 -29.40
N LYS A 143 -8.82 -29.11 -28.39
CA LYS A 143 -7.91 -29.89 -27.56
C LYS A 143 -6.78 -30.59 -28.34
N GLU A 144 -6.39 -30.06 -29.47
CA GLU A 144 -5.27 -30.55 -30.26
C GLU A 144 -3.93 -30.34 -29.54
N GLN A 145 -3.80 -29.21 -28.85
CA GLN A 145 -2.63 -28.86 -28.05
C GLN A 145 -3.05 -28.20 -26.74
N SER A 146 -2.22 -28.36 -25.71
CA SER A 146 -2.50 -27.73 -24.41
C SER A 146 -2.24 -26.23 -24.45
N PHE A 147 -3.00 -25.48 -23.63
CA PHE A 147 -2.77 -24.05 -23.48
C PHE A 147 -1.32 -23.73 -23.07
N ALA A 148 -0.77 -24.52 -22.17
CA ALA A 148 0.59 -24.36 -21.66
C ALA A 148 1.68 -24.50 -22.75
N GLU A 149 1.56 -25.48 -23.63
CA GLU A 149 2.49 -25.69 -24.75
C GLU A 149 2.43 -24.53 -25.73
N LEU A 150 1.22 -24.09 -26.08
CA LEU A 150 1.02 -22.98 -27.00
C LEU A 150 1.47 -21.64 -26.39
N ALA A 151 1.21 -21.41 -25.09
CA ALA A 151 1.67 -20.22 -24.41
C ALA A 151 3.20 -20.12 -24.43
N ARG A 152 3.88 -21.21 -24.05
CA ARG A 152 5.35 -21.27 -24.07
C ARG A 152 5.95 -21.03 -25.45
N LYS A 153 5.30 -21.55 -26.51
CA LYS A 153 5.83 -21.52 -27.85
C LYS A 153 5.52 -20.21 -28.60
N TYR A 154 4.35 -19.64 -28.37
CA TYR A 154 3.84 -18.55 -29.20
C TYR A 154 3.58 -17.25 -28.45
N SER A 155 3.40 -17.25 -27.14
CA SER A 155 3.14 -16.01 -26.42
C SER A 155 4.35 -15.09 -26.48
N GLN A 156 4.09 -13.82 -26.78
CA GLN A 156 5.09 -12.77 -26.96
C GLN A 156 5.30 -11.95 -25.69
N GLY A 157 4.71 -12.37 -24.58
CA GLY A 157 4.85 -11.71 -23.27
C GLY A 157 5.54 -12.58 -22.23
N PRO A 158 5.76 -12.05 -21.01
CA PRO A 158 6.43 -12.76 -19.93
C PRO A 158 5.70 -14.04 -19.48
N GLU A 159 4.40 -14.15 -19.72
CA GLU A 159 3.60 -15.33 -19.41
C GLU A 159 4.07 -16.59 -20.15
N ALA A 160 4.79 -16.46 -21.25
CA ALA A 160 5.40 -17.60 -21.94
C ALA A 160 6.32 -18.43 -21.02
N GLN A 161 7.04 -17.76 -20.11
CA GLN A 161 7.98 -18.40 -19.19
C GLN A 161 7.29 -19.22 -18.09
N VAL A 162 6.02 -18.91 -17.80
CA VAL A 162 5.21 -19.61 -16.79
C VAL A 162 4.09 -20.42 -17.42
N ASN A 163 4.29 -20.90 -18.66
CA ASN A 163 3.33 -21.71 -19.41
C ASN A 163 1.94 -21.04 -19.57
N GLY A 164 1.91 -19.72 -19.58
CA GLY A 164 0.70 -18.94 -19.70
C GLY A 164 -0.09 -18.74 -18.42
N ILE A 165 0.22 -19.42 -17.31
CA ILE A 165 -0.55 -19.36 -16.06
C ILE A 165 -0.12 -18.17 -15.23
N LEU A 166 -1.09 -17.32 -14.87
CA LEU A 166 -0.92 -16.11 -14.09
C LEU A 166 -1.82 -16.12 -12.84
N GLY A 167 -1.32 -15.55 -11.76
CA GLY A 167 -2.06 -15.42 -10.51
C GLY A 167 -1.53 -16.33 -9.38
N PRO A 168 -2.25 -16.38 -8.23
CA PRO A 168 -3.50 -15.68 -7.96
C PRO A 168 -3.32 -14.15 -7.91
N ALA A 169 -4.08 -13.41 -8.71
CA ALA A 169 -4.06 -11.95 -8.78
C ALA A 169 -5.42 -11.37 -8.47
N GLU A 170 -5.47 -10.23 -7.75
CA GLU A 170 -6.72 -9.52 -7.52
C GLU A 170 -7.22 -8.86 -8.81
N LEU A 171 -8.52 -8.94 -9.08
CA LEU A 171 -9.10 -8.35 -10.29
C LEU A 171 -8.81 -6.85 -10.40
N GLY A 172 -8.77 -6.13 -9.27
CA GLY A 172 -8.42 -4.71 -9.24
C GLY A 172 -6.99 -4.37 -9.66
N THR A 173 -6.08 -5.36 -9.72
CA THR A 173 -4.69 -5.17 -10.17
C THR A 173 -4.46 -5.54 -11.63
N ILE A 174 -5.46 -6.15 -12.27
CA ILE A 174 -5.40 -6.60 -13.66
C ILE A 174 -5.87 -5.46 -14.58
N GLN A 175 -5.34 -5.40 -15.81
CA GLN A 175 -5.78 -4.45 -16.82
C GLN A 175 -7.32 -4.49 -16.98
N ARG A 176 -7.95 -3.33 -16.95
CA ARG A 176 -9.41 -3.16 -16.75
C ARG A 176 -10.29 -4.02 -17.67
N ASN A 177 -9.97 -4.09 -18.97
CA ASN A 177 -10.76 -4.86 -19.91
C ASN A 177 -10.63 -6.37 -19.67
N LEU A 178 -9.43 -6.83 -19.35
CA LEU A 178 -9.16 -8.22 -18.98
C LEU A 178 -9.81 -8.60 -17.65
N ALA A 179 -9.72 -7.73 -16.64
CA ALA A 179 -10.39 -7.91 -15.35
C ALA A 179 -11.90 -8.03 -15.48
N HIS A 180 -12.50 -7.17 -16.34
CA HIS A 180 -13.94 -7.25 -16.62
C HIS A 180 -14.33 -8.60 -17.24
N LEU A 181 -13.57 -9.07 -18.20
CA LEU A 181 -13.79 -10.35 -18.85
C LEU A 181 -13.69 -11.52 -17.86
N LEU A 182 -12.59 -11.53 -17.07
CA LEU A 182 -12.37 -12.59 -16.07
C LEU A 182 -13.46 -12.60 -14.99
N ALA A 183 -13.94 -11.42 -14.59
CA ALA A 183 -14.98 -11.30 -13.56
C ALA A 183 -16.35 -11.88 -13.98
N ILE A 184 -16.66 -11.94 -15.28
CA ILE A 184 -17.90 -12.52 -15.82
C ILE A 184 -17.71 -13.95 -16.33
N SER A 185 -16.48 -14.47 -16.27
CA SER A 185 -16.15 -15.81 -16.77
C SER A 185 -16.48 -16.88 -15.75
N GLN A 186 -16.79 -18.06 -16.25
CA GLN A 186 -16.83 -19.29 -15.44
C GLN A 186 -15.47 -20.01 -15.47
N PRO A 187 -15.09 -20.71 -14.40
CA PRO A 187 -13.87 -21.53 -14.41
C PRO A 187 -13.86 -22.50 -15.60
N GLY A 188 -12.75 -22.55 -16.31
CA GLY A 188 -12.58 -23.31 -17.53
C GLY A 188 -13.03 -22.59 -18.82
N GLN A 189 -13.69 -21.45 -18.72
CA GLN A 189 -14.16 -20.71 -19.90
C GLN A 189 -12.97 -20.12 -20.68
N LEU A 190 -12.88 -20.50 -21.96
CA LEU A 190 -11.93 -19.98 -22.92
C LEU A 190 -12.62 -18.91 -23.78
N TRP A 191 -11.99 -17.76 -23.90
CA TRP A 191 -12.50 -16.66 -24.72
C TRP A 191 -11.82 -16.66 -26.10
N HIS A 192 -12.61 -16.26 -27.10
CA HIS A 192 -12.06 -15.94 -28.41
C HIS A 192 -10.97 -14.85 -28.29
N PRO A 193 -10.02 -14.78 -29.26
CA PRO A 193 -9.03 -13.71 -29.25
C PRO A 193 -9.68 -12.35 -29.17
N ILE A 194 -9.31 -11.59 -28.15
CA ILE A 194 -9.78 -10.21 -27.91
C ILE A 194 -8.63 -9.23 -28.04
N ARG A 195 -8.91 -8.03 -28.51
CA ARG A 195 -7.89 -6.99 -28.61
C ARG A 195 -7.76 -6.23 -27.30
N ILE A 196 -6.56 -6.23 -26.75
CA ILE A 196 -6.18 -5.43 -25.59
C ILE A 196 -4.94 -4.64 -25.99
N GLU A 197 -5.12 -3.33 -26.18
CA GLU A 197 -4.08 -2.44 -26.70
C GLU A 197 -3.57 -2.92 -28.07
N GLU A 198 -2.25 -3.14 -28.23
CA GLU A 198 -1.64 -3.67 -29.45
C GLU A 198 -1.69 -5.20 -29.58
N TRP A 199 -2.17 -5.89 -28.55
CA TRP A 199 -2.14 -7.36 -28.47
C TRP A 199 -3.49 -7.99 -28.79
N LEU A 200 -3.45 -9.14 -29.40
CA LEU A 200 -4.54 -10.11 -29.43
C LEU A 200 -4.30 -11.15 -28.33
N VAL A 201 -5.25 -11.24 -27.42
CA VAL A 201 -5.13 -12.02 -26.20
C VAL A 201 -6.14 -13.16 -26.22
N ILE A 202 -5.64 -14.38 -26.03
CA ILE A 202 -6.47 -15.57 -25.74
C ILE A 202 -6.40 -15.76 -24.22
N VAL A 203 -7.54 -15.82 -23.57
CA VAL A 203 -7.60 -15.96 -22.11
C VAL A 203 -8.56 -17.06 -21.69
N LYS A 204 -8.18 -17.77 -20.65
CA LYS A 204 -9.02 -18.79 -20.00
C LYS A 204 -9.00 -18.57 -18.51
N LEU A 205 -10.17 -18.49 -17.87
CA LEU A 205 -10.26 -18.48 -16.43
C LEU A 205 -10.00 -19.90 -15.90
N GLU A 206 -8.99 -20.07 -15.04
CA GLU A 206 -8.73 -21.35 -14.39
C GLU A 206 -9.49 -21.45 -13.06
N THR A 207 -9.38 -20.45 -12.22
CA THR A 207 -10.00 -20.44 -10.89
C THR A 207 -10.40 -19.02 -10.50
N LEU A 208 -11.60 -18.88 -9.92
CA LEU A 208 -12.04 -17.68 -9.22
C LEU A 208 -12.01 -17.95 -7.72
N ILE A 209 -11.31 -17.10 -6.98
CA ILE A 209 -11.16 -17.17 -5.52
C ILE A 209 -11.87 -15.94 -4.92
N PRO A 210 -13.11 -16.08 -4.45
CA PRO A 210 -13.86 -14.98 -3.88
C PRO A 210 -13.17 -14.40 -2.64
N ALA A 211 -13.08 -13.10 -2.56
CA ALA A 211 -12.62 -12.41 -1.36
C ALA A 211 -13.61 -12.65 -0.21
N GLN A 212 -13.08 -12.85 0.99
CA GLN A 212 -13.86 -13.07 2.19
C GLN A 212 -13.63 -11.94 3.19
N PHE A 213 -14.67 -11.57 3.91
CA PHE A 213 -14.62 -10.53 4.94
C PHE A 213 -14.18 -11.15 6.28
N ASP A 214 -13.00 -11.75 6.28
CA ASP A 214 -12.34 -12.35 7.44
C ASP A 214 -11.50 -11.32 8.24
N VAL A 215 -10.87 -11.76 9.32
CA VAL A 215 -10.04 -10.90 10.16
C VAL A 215 -8.88 -10.25 9.40
N PRO A 216 -8.09 -10.99 8.60
CA PRO A 216 -7.03 -10.39 7.78
C PRO A 216 -7.55 -9.32 6.80
N MET A 217 -8.68 -9.55 6.15
CA MET A 217 -9.29 -8.61 5.23
C MET A 217 -9.75 -7.35 5.96
N ARG A 218 -10.39 -7.47 7.12
CA ARG A 218 -10.80 -6.32 7.95
C ARG A 218 -9.61 -5.45 8.33
N GLN A 219 -8.52 -6.07 8.77
CA GLN A 219 -7.28 -5.35 9.11
C GLN A 219 -6.65 -4.66 7.89
N ARG A 220 -6.68 -5.31 6.74
CA ARG A 220 -6.22 -4.73 5.48
C ARG A 220 -7.04 -3.50 5.09
N LEU A 221 -8.36 -3.61 5.13
CA LEU A 221 -9.26 -2.52 4.76
C LEU A 221 -9.18 -1.34 5.74
N LEU A 222 -8.99 -1.60 7.04
CA LEU A 222 -8.72 -0.55 8.02
C LEU A 222 -7.44 0.22 7.70
N ARG A 223 -6.36 -0.51 7.38
CA ARG A 223 -5.11 0.13 6.97
C ARG A 223 -5.28 0.96 5.70
N GLU A 224 -5.97 0.44 4.72
CA GLU A 224 -6.23 1.13 3.46
C GLU A 224 -7.04 2.42 3.67
N LEU A 225 -8.11 2.37 4.46
CA LEU A 225 -8.90 3.55 4.80
C LEU A 225 -8.08 4.59 5.56
N PHE A 226 -7.23 4.15 6.47
CA PHE A 226 -6.32 5.03 7.19
C PHE A 226 -5.29 5.69 6.26
N GLU A 227 -4.64 4.92 5.38
CA GLU A 227 -3.67 5.48 4.42
C GLU A 227 -4.34 6.47 3.46
N ASN A 228 -5.53 6.17 2.95
CA ASN A 228 -6.29 7.09 2.10
C ASN A 228 -6.60 8.40 2.85
N TRP A 229 -7.04 8.30 4.10
CA TRP A 229 -7.30 9.47 4.94
C TRP A 229 -6.02 10.30 5.17
N VAL A 230 -4.88 9.66 5.46
CA VAL A 230 -3.61 10.36 5.62
C VAL A 230 -3.24 11.09 4.32
N GLN A 231 -3.38 10.44 3.17
CA GLN A 231 -3.10 11.06 1.86
C GLN A 231 -4.02 12.26 1.58
N GLU A 232 -5.31 12.16 1.90
CA GLU A 232 -6.26 13.26 1.79
C GLU A 232 -5.82 14.45 2.67
N LYS A 233 -5.46 14.21 3.94
CA LYS A 233 -4.99 15.25 4.86
C LYS A 233 -3.67 15.87 4.41
N MET A 234 -2.75 15.09 3.93
CA MET A 234 -1.51 15.56 3.32
C MET A 234 -1.79 16.46 2.12
N HIS A 235 -2.72 16.09 1.25
CA HIS A 235 -3.09 16.87 0.08
C HIS A 235 -3.74 18.22 0.47
N GLU A 236 -4.67 18.20 1.43
CA GLU A 236 -5.28 19.42 1.99
C GLU A 236 -4.21 20.38 2.52
N MET A 237 -3.24 19.88 3.29
CA MET A 237 -2.13 20.68 3.83
C MET A 237 -1.28 21.32 2.73
N TRP A 238 -0.93 20.56 1.66
CA TRP A 238 -0.13 21.08 0.55
C TRP A 238 -0.87 22.18 -0.21
N ILE A 239 -2.19 22.06 -0.41
CA ILE A 239 -3.02 23.09 -1.03
C ILE A 239 -2.97 24.35 -0.16
N TRP A 240 -3.15 24.23 1.17
CA TRP A 240 -3.07 25.36 2.09
C TRP A 240 -1.71 26.05 2.04
N GLN A 241 -0.61 25.31 2.07
CA GLN A 241 0.73 25.87 1.98
C GLN A 241 0.98 26.58 0.63
N ALA A 242 0.50 26.03 -0.48
CA ALA A 242 0.60 26.66 -1.79
C ALA A 242 -0.17 27.98 -1.84
N ILE A 243 -1.37 28.02 -1.28
CA ILE A 243 -2.22 29.23 -1.26
C ILE A 243 -1.65 30.29 -0.31
N PHE A 244 -1.34 29.93 0.92
CA PHE A 244 -0.85 30.86 1.95
C PHE A 244 0.64 31.20 1.78
N GLY A 245 1.48 30.30 1.29
CA GLY A 245 2.87 30.60 0.94
C GLY A 245 2.98 31.67 -0.15
N ILE A 246 2.09 31.67 -1.13
CA ILE A 246 2.00 32.73 -2.15
C ILE A 246 1.58 34.04 -1.53
N ILE A 247 0.64 34.05 -0.58
CA ILE A 247 0.19 35.26 0.12
C ILE A 247 1.31 35.83 0.99
N HIS A 248 2.06 35.01 1.69
CA HIS A 248 3.18 35.43 2.55
C HIS A 248 4.34 36.03 1.74
N LEU A 249 4.66 35.49 0.57
CA LEU A 249 5.64 36.05 -0.36
C LEU A 249 5.17 37.36 -0.98
N SER A 250 3.87 37.48 -1.26
CA SER A 250 3.29 38.73 -1.81
C SER A 250 3.25 39.86 -0.78
N ILE A 251 3.02 39.55 0.50
CA ILE A 251 3.01 40.56 1.59
C ILE A 251 4.46 41.02 1.89
N LEU A 252 5.44 40.13 1.91
CA LEU A 252 6.83 40.50 2.10
C LEU A 252 7.39 41.31 0.94
N SER A 253 6.93 41.07 -0.30
CA SER A 253 7.31 41.85 -1.48
C SER A 253 6.70 43.27 -1.47
N LEU A 254 5.53 43.42 -0.90
CA LEU A 254 4.88 44.75 -0.75
C LEU A 254 5.48 45.61 0.37
N CYS A 255 5.99 44.98 1.45
CA CYS A 255 6.70 45.71 2.52
C CYS A 255 8.09 46.19 2.12
N VAL A 256 8.75 45.60 1.13
CA VAL A 256 10.07 46.03 0.63
C VAL A 256 9.96 47.18 -0.37
N LEU A 257 8.77 47.47 -0.92
CA LEU A 257 8.53 48.58 -1.85
C LEU A 257 8.02 49.85 -1.17
N CYS A 258 7.77 49.83 0.14
CA CYS A 258 7.30 50.97 0.92
C CYS A 258 8.32 51.46 1.98
N GLY A 259 9.59 51.06 1.87
CA GLY A 259 10.66 51.55 2.75
C GLY A 259 11.72 52.34 1.99
#